data_5b745af7c55a9e92ea410663c956f461
#
_entry.id   5b745af7c55a9e92ea410663c956f461
#
_cell.length_a   1.000
_cell.length_b   1.000
_cell.length_c   1.000
_cell.angle_alpha   90.00
_cell.angle_beta   90.00
_cell.angle_gamma   90.00
#
_symmetry.space_group_name_H-M   'P 1'
#
loop_
_entity.id
_entity.type
_entity.pdbx_description
1 polymer ?
#
loop_
_entity_poly.entity_id
_entity_poly.type
_entity_poly.pdbx_seq_one_letter_code
_entity_poly.pdbx_strand_id
1 'polypeptide(L)'
;MSDLSLAVNERKLLRCLLRFYREIGPGATPGLKGLDEEAGLERWDLSETVTVLRVKGLIEYWELQPAVRLTPEGLRAVLGLPEEGDD
;
A
#
# COMPACT_ATOMS: atom_id res chain seq x y z
N MET A 1 -2.51 1.50 -21.49
CA MET A 1 -2.20 1.06 -21.14
C MET A 1 -1.88 1.02 -20.05
N SER A 2 -1.80 0.73 -19.35
CA SER A 2 -1.65 0.80 -18.36
C SER A 2 -0.84 0.53 -17.80
N ASP A 3 -0.45 0.70 -17.40
CA ASP A 3 0.30 0.57 -17.00
C ASP A 3 0.79 0.56 -15.87
N LEU A 4 0.31 0.40 -14.92
CA LEU A 4 0.79 0.24 -13.75
C LEU A 4 1.23 -1.11 -13.62
N SER A 5 2.42 -1.43 -13.82
CA SER A 5 2.89 -2.68 -13.59
C SER A 5 3.28 -2.75 -12.17
N LEU A 6 2.62 -3.42 -11.34
CA LEU A 6 2.89 -3.49 -9.92
C LEU A 6 3.54 -4.82 -9.56
N ALA A 7 4.62 -4.76 -8.80
CA ALA A 7 5.27 -5.96 -8.32
C ALA A 7 4.45 -6.62 -7.23
N VAL A 8 4.77 -7.86 -6.91
CA VAL A 8 4.02 -8.62 -5.92
C VAL A 8 3.97 -7.88 -4.58
N ASN A 9 5.10 -7.37 -4.12
CA ASN A 9 5.13 -6.68 -2.84
C ASN A 9 4.32 -5.40 -2.87
N GLU A 10 4.29 -4.71 -4.01
CA GLU A 10 3.50 -3.50 -4.14
C GLU A 10 2.02 -3.83 -4.06
N ARG A 11 1.60 -4.91 -4.70
CA ARG A 11 0.21 -5.33 -4.62
C ARG A 11 -0.17 -5.74 -3.20
N LYS A 12 0.74 -6.45 -2.51
CA LYS A 12 0.48 -6.86 -1.14
C LYS A 12 0.27 -5.66 -0.22
N LEU A 13 1.11 -4.65 -0.36
CA LEU A 13 0.98 -3.49 0.50
C LEU A 13 -0.28 -2.71 0.16
N LEU A 14 -0.58 -2.53 -1.12
CA LEU A 14 -1.78 -1.81 -1.50
C LEU A 14 -3.04 -2.53 -1.02
N ARG A 15 -3.08 -3.86 -1.09
CA ARG A 15 -4.24 -4.59 -0.59
C ARG A 15 -4.38 -4.47 0.92
N CYS A 16 -3.24 -4.45 1.62
CA CYS A 16 -3.25 -4.25 3.06
C CYS A 16 -3.84 -2.88 3.39
N LEU A 17 -3.41 -1.85 2.67
CA LEU A 17 -3.92 -0.50 2.92
C LEU A 17 -5.39 -0.40 2.54
N LEU A 18 -5.84 -1.14 1.54
CA LEU A 18 -7.26 -1.15 1.19
C LEU A 18 -8.08 -1.75 2.33
N ARG A 19 -7.56 -2.77 3.02
CA ARG A 19 -8.27 -3.32 4.16
C ARG A 19 -8.45 -2.27 5.25
N PHE A 20 -7.40 -1.52 5.55
CA PHE A 20 -7.51 -0.45 6.54
C PHE A 20 -8.51 0.61 6.07
N TYR A 21 -8.48 0.93 4.79
CA TYR A 21 -9.40 1.91 4.25
C TYR A 21 -10.85 1.44 4.43
N ARG A 22 -11.12 0.17 4.17
CA ARG A 22 -12.47 -0.35 4.29
C ARG A 22 -12.93 -0.43 5.73
N GLU A 23 -12.02 -0.76 6.63
CA GLU A 23 -12.40 -0.92 8.02
C GLU A 23 -12.49 0.38 8.77
N ILE A 24 -11.64 1.33 8.48
CA ILE A 24 -11.57 2.56 9.23
C ILE A 24 -12.15 3.71 8.46
N GLY A 25 -11.96 3.77 7.17
CA GLY A 25 -12.50 4.83 6.35
C GLY A 25 -11.44 5.59 5.60
N PRO A 26 -11.84 6.61 4.87
CA PRO A 26 -10.90 7.33 4.00
C PRO A 26 -9.76 8.00 4.72
N GLY A 27 -9.88 8.22 6.02
CA GLY A 27 -8.79 8.82 6.75
C GLY A 27 -7.83 7.84 7.37
N ALA A 28 -7.91 6.55 7.01
CA ALA A 28 -7.04 5.55 7.60
C ALA A 28 -5.58 5.83 7.29
N THR A 29 -4.76 5.88 8.33
CA THR A 29 -3.33 6.12 8.16
C THR A 29 -2.57 5.17 9.06
N PRO A 30 -2.49 3.91 8.66
CA PRO A 30 -1.77 2.95 9.50
C PRO A 30 -0.29 3.32 9.64
N GLY A 31 0.25 3.10 10.81
CA GLY A 31 1.67 3.32 11.03
C GLY A 31 2.49 2.21 10.42
N LEU A 32 3.78 2.46 10.25
CA LEU A 32 4.63 1.45 9.65
C LEU A 32 4.95 0.32 10.59
N LYS A 33 4.89 0.55 11.91
CA LYS A 33 5.23 -0.49 12.85
C LYS A 33 4.23 -1.62 12.72
N GLY A 34 4.69 -2.80 12.45
CA GLY A 34 3.83 -3.96 12.28
C GLY A 34 3.20 -4.07 10.90
N LEU A 35 3.37 -3.06 10.06
CA LEU A 35 2.73 -3.09 8.77
C LEU A 35 3.32 -4.17 7.88
N ASP A 36 4.61 -4.49 8.06
CA ASP A 36 5.22 -5.56 7.30
C ASP A 36 4.49 -6.87 7.53
N GLU A 37 4.16 -7.17 8.79
CA GLU A 37 3.46 -8.40 9.09
C GLU A 37 2.04 -8.35 8.54
N GLU A 38 1.38 -7.22 8.66
CA GLU A 38 0.01 -7.11 8.17
C GLU A 38 -0.06 -7.28 6.66
N ALA A 39 0.94 -6.78 5.95
CA ALA A 39 0.95 -6.87 4.51
C ALA A 39 1.57 -8.16 3.99
N GLY A 40 2.20 -8.93 4.86
CA GLY A 40 2.88 -10.14 4.43
C GLY A 40 4.21 -9.86 3.77
N LEU A 41 4.93 -8.84 4.20
CA LEU A 41 6.20 -8.46 3.65
C LEU A 41 7.31 -8.64 4.65
N GLU A 42 8.53 -8.84 4.16
CA GLU A 42 9.69 -8.81 5.02
C GLU A 42 9.94 -7.38 5.42
N ARG A 43 10.58 -7.20 6.57
CA ARG A 43 10.79 -5.88 7.10
C ARG A 43 11.54 -4.97 6.12
N TRP A 44 12.60 -5.51 5.51
CA TRP A 44 13.38 -4.70 4.60
C TRP A 44 12.65 -4.42 3.29
N ASP A 45 11.72 -5.32 2.91
CA ASP A 45 10.96 -5.10 1.70
C ASP A 45 9.90 -4.04 1.92
N LEU A 46 9.40 -3.89 3.14
CA LEU A 46 8.40 -2.87 3.42
C LEU A 46 8.94 -1.48 3.10
N SER A 47 10.16 -1.18 3.56
CA SER A 47 10.71 0.13 3.35
C SER A 47 10.87 0.44 1.87
N GLU A 48 11.38 -0.53 1.11
CA GLU A 48 11.57 -0.32 -0.30
C GLU A 48 10.23 -0.18 -1.01
N THR A 49 9.26 -0.99 -0.64
CA THR A 49 7.94 -0.95 -1.26
C THR A 49 7.24 0.38 -0.99
N VAL A 50 7.38 0.90 0.22
CA VAL A 50 6.81 2.20 0.56
C VAL A 50 7.44 3.28 -0.32
N THR A 51 8.75 3.24 -0.50
CA THR A 51 9.43 4.22 -1.31
C THR A 51 8.95 4.16 -2.76
N VAL A 52 8.85 2.97 -3.31
CA VAL A 52 8.42 2.82 -4.70
C VAL A 52 6.99 3.31 -4.88
N LEU A 53 6.08 2.93 -3.99
CA LEU A 53 4.69 3.34 -4.12
C LEU A 53 4.53 4.85 -3.93
N ARG A 54 5.36 5.44 -3.07
CA ARG A 54 5.33 6.87 -2.87
C ARG A 54 5.77 7.59 -4.14
N VAL A 55 6.84 7.11 -4.78
CA VAL A 55 7.31 7.71 -6.01
C VAL A 55 6.27 7.60 -7.11
N LYS A 56 5.54 6.49 -7.14
CA LYS A 56 4.50 6.30 -8.14
C LYS A 56 3.25 7.12 -7.83
N GLY A 57 3.20 7.78 -6.69
CA GLY A 57 2.05 8.59 -6.33
C GLY A 57 0.86 7.80 -5.84
N LEU A 58 1.06 6.55 -5.44
CA LEU A 58 -0.04 5.69 -5.02
C LEU A 58 -0.28 5.74 -3.52
N ILE A 59 0.70 6.21 -2.76
CA ILE A 59 0.53 6.38 -1.32
C ILE A 59 1.19 7.68 -0.88
N GLU A 60 0.77 8.16 0.27
CA GLU A 60 1.42 9.26 0.95
C GLU A 60 2.16 8.71 2.15
N TYR A 61 3.25 9.30 2.53
CA TYR A 61 4.06 8.82 3.63
C TYR A 61 4.50 9.99 4.50
N TRP A 62 4.29 9.87 5.80
CA TRP A 62 4.70 10.88 6.74
C TRP A 62 5.91 10.39 7.50
N GLU A 63 6.98 11.17 7.48
CA GLU A 63 8.23 10.73 8.08
C GLU A 63 8.31 10.98 9.57
N LEU A 64 7.75 12.06 10.05
CA LEU A 64 7.86 12.35 11.47
C LEU A 64 7.12 11.36 12.33
N GLN A 65 5.98 10.93 11.88
CA GLN A 65 5.28 9.84 12.52
C GLN A 65 5.06 8.85 11.43
N PRO A 66 5.93 7.88 11.25
CA PRO A 66 5.88 7.00 10.10
C PRO A 66 4.51 6.37 9.90
N ALA A 67 3.83 6.79 8.87
CA ALA A 67 2.49 6.34 8.56
C ALA A 67 2.27 6.49 7.07
N VAL A 68 1.33 5.72 6.52
CA VAL A 68 1.05 5.75 5.10
C VAL A 68 -0.44 5.84 4.88
N ARG A 69 -0.83 6.32 3.71
CA ARG A 69 -2.24 6.39 3.35
C ARG A 69 -2.36 6.25 1.84
N LEU A 70 -3.42 5.60 1.37
CA LEU A 70 -3.67 5.51 -0.05
C LEU A 70 -4.02 6.88 -0.61
N THR A 71 -3.46 7.22 -1.76
CA THR A 71 -3.93 8.38 -2.50
C THR A 71 -5.14 7.98 -3.32
N PRO A 72 -5.86 8.92 -3.92
CA PRO A 72 -6.94 8.55 -4.83
C PRO A 72 -6.46 7.66 -5.98
N GLU A 73 -5.24 7.93 -6.48
CA GLU A 73 -4.67 7.08 -7.51
C GLU A 73 -4.36 5.70 -6.98
N GLY A 74 -3.85 5.62 -5.75
CA GLY A 74 -3.57 4.32 -5.14
C GLY A 74 -4.84 3.53 -4.94
N LEU A 75 -5.91 4.18 -4.52
CA LEU A 75 -7.18 3.51 -4.34
C LEU A 75 -7.68 2.97 -5.67
N ARG A 76 -7.59 3.76 -6.73
CA ARG A 76 -8.03 3.27 -8.03
C ARG A 76 -7.18 2.10 -8.49
N ALA A 77 -5.89 2.15 -8.26
CA ALA A 77 -4.98 1.08 -8.67
C ALA A 77 -5.31 -0.21 -7.96
N VAL A 78 -5.51 -0.15 -6.63
CA VAL A 78 -5.75 -1.38 -5.88
C VAL A 78 -7.13 -1.94 -6.18
N LEU A 79 -8.11 -1.09 -6.43
CA LEU A 79 -9.43 -1.59 -6.77
C LEU A 79 -9.45 -2.26 -8.13
N GLY A 80 -8.51 -1.93 -8.98
CA GLY A 80 -8.42 -2.58 -10.28
C GLY A 80 -7.64 -3.87 -10.28
N LEU A 81 -7.05 -4.27 -9.13
CA LEU A 81 -6.31 -5.51 -9.10
C LEU A 81 -7.25 -6.71 -9.02
N PRO A 82 -6.80 -7.84 -9.49
CA PRO A 82 -7.60 -9.04 -9.40
C PRO A 82 -7.86 -9.37 -7.95
N GLU A 83 -9.04 -9.92 -7.66
CA GLU A 83 -9.34 -10.14 -6.37
C GLU A 83 -8.59 -11.20 -5.81
N GLU A 84 -8.17 -12.13 -6.26
CA GLU A 84 -7.60 -13.09 -5.67
C GLU A 84 -6.35 -13.15 -5.68
N GLY A 85 -5.80 -13.31 -4.98
CA GLY A 85 -4.64 -13.20 -4.82
C GLY A 85 -3.76 -13.96 -5.45
N ASP A 86 -3.14 -13.60 -6.09
CA ASP A 86 -2.29 -14.33 -6.63
C ASP A 86 -1.11 -14.11 -5.95
N ASP A 87 -1.04 -13.49 -4.98
CA ASP A 87 0.15 -13.33 -4.31
C ASP A 87 0.13 -14.06 -3.09
#